data_5bfdb9b54b4b2b8c237a8dd58f43f863
#
_entry.id   5bfdb9b54b4b2b8c237a8dd58f43f863
#
_cell.length_a   1.000
_cell.length_b   1.000
_cell.length_c   1.000
_cell.angle_alpha   90.00
_cell.angle_beta   90.00
_cell.angle_gamma   90.00
#
_symmetry.space_group_name_H-M   'P 1'
#
loop_
_entity.id
_entity.type
_entity.pdbx_description
1 polymer ?
#
loop_
_entity_poly.entity_id
_entity_poly.type
_entity_poly.pdbx_seq_one_letter_code
_entity_poly.pdbx_strand_id
1 'polypeptide(L)' 'VSKKVHITIQAGKISEQTVEIAESATYEDLLNTLDINQETVLVLNGGNAVPLDGAVSSDRLTILRVVTGG' A
#
# COMPACT_ATOMS: atom_id res chain seq x y z
N VAL A 1 8.51 -12.79 12.26
CA VAL A 1 9.35 -11.63 12.04
C VAL A 1 8.59 -10.61 11.20
N SER A 2 8.73 -9.34 11.53
CA SER A 2 8.06 -8.27 10.81
C SER A 2 9.08 -7.42 10.07
N LYS A 3 8.57 -6.60 9.15
CA LYS A 3 9.40 -5.67 8.41
C LYS A 3 8.70 -4.32 8.34
N LYS A 4 9.48 -3.28 8.16
CA LYS A 4 8.95 -1.93 8.03
C LYS A 4 8.86 -1.57 6.55
N VAL A 5 7.75 -0.96 6.18
CA VAL A 5 7.51 -0.53 4.81
C VAL A 5 7.19 0.95 4.82
N HIS A 6 7.87 1.69 3.97
CA HIS A 6 7.62 3.12 3.80
C HIS A 6 6.55 3.30 2.72
N ILE A 7 5.47 3.94 3.09
CA ILE A 7 4.31 4.10 2.22
C ILE A 7 4.13 5.57 1.87
N THR A 8 4.01 5.84 0.58
CA THR A 8 3.63 7.17 0.09
C THR A 8 2.19 7.08 -0.40
N ILE A 9 1.31 7.87 0.18
CA ILE A 9 -0.11 7.85 -0.18
C ILE A 9 -0.42 9.10 -0.99
N GLN A 10 -0.89 8.91 -2.21
CA GLN A 10 -1.29 9.99 -3.10
C GLN A 10 -2.81 9.99 -3.25
N ALA A 11 -3.47 10.81 -2.45
CA ALA A 11 -4.93 10.88 -2.41
C ALA A 11 -5.35 12.34 -2.32
N GLY A 12 -5.02 13.12 -3.36
CA GLY A 12 -5.23 14.55 -3.34
C GLY A 12 -4.07 15.28 -2.69
N LYS A 13 -3.59 14.77 -1.58
CA LYS A 13 -2.38 15.22 -0.91
C LYS A 13 -1.41 14.06 -0.86
N ILE A 14 -0.13 14.38 -0.78
CA ILE A 14 0.89 13.35 -0.63
C ILE A 14 1.19 13.21 0.86
N SER A 15 1.01 12.01 1.37
CA SER A 15 1.32 11.68 2.75
C SER A 15 2.30 10.53 2.77
N GLU A 16 3.15 10.50 3.79
CA GLU A 16 4.10 9.41 3.95
C GLU A 16 3.94 8.84 5.34
N GLN A 17 4.02 7.54 5.44
CA GLN A 17 4.03 6.88 6.73
C GLN A 17 4.79 5.56 6.62
N THR A 18 5.29 5.10 7.75
CA THR A 18 5.98 3.83 7.83
C THR A 18 5.15 2.89 8.67
N VAL A 19 4.94 1.68 8.17
CA VAL A 19 4.16 0.67 8.88
C VAL A 19 4.99 -0.59 9.05
N GLU A 20 4.70 -1.34 10.08
CA GLU A 20 5.33 -2.62 10.32
C GLU A 20 4.33 -3.70 9.99
N ILE A 21 4.75 -4.66 9.16
CA ILE A 21 3.90 -5.75 8.71
C ILE A 21 4.65 -7.06 8.84
N ALA A 22 3.90 -8.16 8.84
CA ALA A 22 4.52 -9.50 8.84
C ALA A 22 5.25 -9.71 7.52
N GLU A 23 6.33 -10.50 7.55
CA GLU A 23 7.10 -10.76 6.33
C GLU A 23 6.28 -11.45 5.25
N SER A 24 5.27 -12.21 5.64
CA SER A 24 4.41 -12.92 4.71
C SER A 24 3.16 -12.13 4.31
N ALA A 25 3.04 -10.89 4.76
CA ALA A 25 1.85 -10.09 4.48
C ALA A 25 1.72 -9.79 2.99
N THR A 26 0.47 -9.74 2.54
CA THR A 26 0.18 -9.34 1.17
C THR A 26 -0.11 -7.85 1.13
N TYR A 27 -0.22 -7.31 -0.09
CA TYR A 27 -0.59 -5.90 -0.24
C TYR A 27 -1.98 -5.64 0.33
N GLU A 28 -2.88 -6.61 0.22
CA GLU A 28 -4.21 -6.48 0.82
C GLU A 28 -4.11 -6.37 2.34
N ASP A 29 -3.26 -7.19 2.96
CA ASP A 29 -3.04 -7.10 4.40
C ASP A 29 -2.51 -5.72 4.79
N LEU A 30 -1.62 -5.17 3.97
CA LEU A 30 -1.06 -3.85 4.20
C LEU A 30 -2.16 -2.78 4.17
N LEU A 31 -3.03 -2.84 3.18
CA LEU A 31 -4.13 -1.88 3.07
C LEU A 31 -5.10 -2.00 4.24
N ASN A 32 -5.36 -3.21 4.70
CA ASN A 32 -6.20 -3.43 5.87
C ASN A 32 -5.57 -2.83 7.12
N THR A 33 -4.26 -2.94 7.25
CA THR A 33 -3.53 -2.34 8.37
C THR A 33 -3.64 -0.83 8.35
N LEU A 34 -3.65 -0.23 7.18
CA LEU A 34 -3.77 1.21 7.00
C LEU A 34 -5.22 1.70 7.01
N ASP A 35 -6.17 0.78 7.10
CA ASP A 35 -7.61 1.10 7.05
C ASP A 35 -7.96 1.79 5.74
N ILE A 36 -7.40 1.31 4.64
CA ILE A 36 -7.66 1.83 3.31
C ILE A 36 -8.47 0.82 2.52
N ASN A 37 -9.52 1.30 1.86
CA ASN A 37 -10.35 0.44 1.02
C ASN A 37 -9.59 0.09 -0.26
N GLN A 38 -9.30 -1.18 -0.44
CA GLN A 38 -8.53 -1.68 -1.58
C GLN A 38 -9.20 -1.40 -2.92
N GLU A 39 -10.52 -1.20 -2.93
CA GLU A 39 -11.23 -0.95 -4.17
C GLU A 39 -11.07 0.47 -4.69
N THR A 40 -10.51 1.37 -3.89
CA THR A 40 -10.38 2.77 -4.25
C THR A 40 -8.96 3.17 -4.60
N VAL A 41 -8.01 2.25 -4.51
CA VAL A 41 -6.59 2.57 -4.67
C VAL A 41 -5.88 1.54 -5.54
N LEU A 42 -4.75 1.97 -6.08
CA LEU A 42 -3.77 1.07 -6.70
C LEU A 42 -2.52 1.10 -5.84
N VAL A 43 -1.90 -0.06 -5.67
CA VAL A 43 -0.62 -0.16 -5.00
C VAL A 43 0.46 -0.25 -6.07
N LEU A 44 1.45 0.63 -5.98
CA LEU A 44 2.52 0.69 -6.95
C LEU A 44 3.84 0.32 -6.28
N ASN A 45 4.62 -0.51 -6.95
CA ASN A 45 5.96 -0.87 -6.51
C ASN A 45 6.91 -0.46 -7.62
N GLY A 46 7.74 0.55 -7.34
CA GLY A 46 8.66 1.07 -8.33
C GLY A 46 7.96 1.66 -9.55
N GLY A 47 6.76 2.18 -9.37
CA GLY A 47 5.98 2.77 -10.46
C GLY A 47 5.11 1.77 -11.22
N ASN A 48 5.15 0.49 -10.84
CA ASN A 48 4.36 -0.55 -11.49
C ASN A 48 3.26 -1.03 -10.55
N ALA A 49 2.04 -1.14 -11.09
CA ALA A 49 0.93 -1.67 -10.30
C ALA A 49 1.18 -3.14 -9.97
N VAL A 50 0.81 -3.53 -8.74
CA VAL A 50 0.99 -4.90 -8.27
C VAL A 50 -0.35 -5.49 -7.86
N PRO A 51 -0.49 -6.82 -7.97
CA PRO A 51 -1.73 -7.47 -7.52
C PRO A 51 -1.83 -7.43 -6.00
N LEU A 52 -3.04 -7.26 -5.49
CA LEU A 52 -3.26 -7.13 -4.05
C LEU A 52 -3.01 -8.44 -3.29
N ASP A 53 -3.14 -9.56 -3.95
CA ASP A 53 -2.88 -10.86 -3.33
C ASP A 53 -1.41 -11.26 -3.37
N GLY A 54 -0.57 -10.44 -3.97
CA GLY A 54 0.86 -10.69 -3.99
C GLY A 54 1.51 -10.35 -2.66
N ALA A 55 2.61 -11.01 -2.35
CA ALA A 55 3.36 -10.73 -1.14
C ALA A 55 4.11 -9.40 -1.27
N VAL A 56 4.18 -8.65 -0.18
CA VAL A 56 4.93 -7.41 -0.15
C VAL A 56 6.41 -7.74 -0.18
N SER A 57 7.08 -7.37 -1.27
CA SER A 57 8.49 -7.70 -1.45
C SER A 57 9.40 -6.47 -1.47
N SER A 58 8.83 -5.29 -1.29
CA SER A 58 9.59 -4.04 -1.31
C SER A 58 9.44 -3.32 0.02
N ASP A 59 10.43 -2.52 0.38
CA ASP A 59 10.35 -1.70 1.56
C ASP A 59 9.81 -0.29 1.28
N ARG A 60 9.47 -0.01 0.03
CA ARG A 60 8.86 1.26 -0.37
C ARG A 60 7.73 1.00 -1.34
N LEU A 61 6.59 1.61 -1.07
CA LEU A 61 5.41 1.44 -1.90
C LEU A 61 4.71 2.78 -2.05
N THR A 62 3.96 2.92 -3.13
CA THR A 62 3.10 4.07 -3.35
C THR A 62 1.67 3.58 -3.43
N ILE A 63 0.77 4.26 -2.73
CA ILE A 63 -0.66 3.98 -2.83
C ILE A 63 -1.29 5.15 -3.54
N LEU A 64 -1.85 4.90 -4.70
CA LEU A 64 -2.48 5.93 -5.52
C LEU A 64 -3.98 5.78 -5.47
N ARG A 65 -4.67 6.80 -5.00
CA ARG A 65 -6.12 6.78 -4.98
C ARG A 65 -6.66 7.04 -6.38
N VAL A 66 -7.44 6.10 -6.89
CA VAL A 66 -7.96 6.17 -8.26
C VAL A 66 -9.47 6.40 -8.32
N VAL A 67 -10.16 6.23 -7.20
CA VAL A 67 -11.59 6.48 -7.10
C VAL A 67 -11.82 7.62 -6.13
N THR A 68 -12.49 8.64 -6.59
CA THR A 68 -12.75 9.83 -5.78
C THR A 68 -14.07 9.75 -5.05
N GLY A 69 -14.58 8.63 -4.82
CA GLY A 69 -15.68 8.37 -3.91
C GLY A 69 -16.90 9.23 -4.15
N GLY A 70 -17.56 9.11 -4.99
CA GLY A 70 -18.65 9.98 -5.17
C GLY A 70 -19.90 9.43 -5.58
#